data_d2a8990d894d5238aa7ce9ac6630ca87
#
_entry.id   d2a8990d894d5238aa7ce9ac6630ca87
#
_cell.length_a   1.000
_cell.length_b   1.000
_cell.length_c   1.000
_cell.angle_alpha   90.00
_cell.angle_beta   90.00
_cell.angle_gamma   90.00
#
_symmetry.space_group_name_H-M   'P 1'
#
loop_
_entity.id
_entity.type
_entity.pdbx_description
1 polymer ?
#
loop_
_entity_poly.entity_id
_entity_poly.type
_entity_poly.pdbx_seq_one_letter_code
_entity_poly.pdbx_strand_id
1 'polypeptide(L)'
;MTETDNVWFTNLSMNLNPMHFNEAYAAETEFGERLVDGTFVIALAVGMSVIDVSANATANLGYDAIRHHAPVFHGDTLFAESEVLSKRESS
;
A
#
# COMPACT_ATOMS: atom_id res chain seq x y z
N MET A 1 -6.89 -1.04 -8.62
CA MET A 1 -7.05 -1.76 -7.32
C MET A 1 -8.35 -2.55 -7.32
N THR A 2 -8.28 -3.85 -7.24
CA THR A 2 -9.46 -4.70 -7.28
C THR A 2 -9.77 -5.29 -5.90
N GLU A 3 -11.01 -5.76 -5.75
CA GLU A 3 -11.43 -6.48 -4.54
C GLU A 3 -10.56 -7.72 -4.31
N THR A 4 -10.30 -8.49 -5.35
CA THR A 4 -9.49 -9.71 -5.26
C THR A 4 -8.08 -9.41 -4.76
N ASP A 5 -7.45 -8.36 -5.29
CA ASP A 5 -6.10 -7.94 -4.86
C ASP A 5 -6.09 -7.62 -3.36
N ASN A 6 -7.06 -6.85 -2.91
CA ASN A 6 -7.13 -6.44 -1.50
C ASN A 6 -7.39 -7.62 -0.56
N VAL A 7 -8.33 -8.50 -0.92
CA VAL A 7 -8.65 -9.68 -0.12
C VAL A 7 -7.43 -10.62 -0.03
N TRP A 8 -6.73 -10.82 -1.14
CA TRP A 8 -5.51 -11.62 -1.16
C TRP A 8 -4.45 -11.05 -0.22
N PHE A 9 -4.19 -9.76 -0.31
CA PHE A 9 -3.18 -9.12 0.52
C PHE A 9 -3.53 -9.22 2.01
N THR A 10 -4.79 -8.94 2.37
CA THR A 10 -5.21 -8.99 3.78
C THR A 10 -5.07 -10.40 4.36
N ASN A 11 -5.38 -11.43 3.56
CA ASN A 11 -5.22 -12.82 4.00
C ASN A 11 -3.75 -13.21 4.14
N LEU A 12 -2.92 -12.85 3.15
CA LEU A 12 -1.49 -13.16 3.19
C LEU A 12 -0.77 -12.49 4.34
N SER A 13 -1.19 -11.28 4.70
CA SER A 13 -0.60 -10.53 5.80
C SER A 13 -1.28 -10.80 7.15
N MET A 14 -2.26 -11.69 7.19
CA MET A 14 -3.04 -12.02 8.37
C MET A 14 -3.80 -10.83 8.98
N ASN A 15 -4.12 -9.84 8.16
CA ASN A 15 -4.94 -8.71 8.58
C ASN A 15 -6.42 -9.06 8.41
N LEU A 16 -7.04 -9.48 9.49
CA LEU A 16 -8.42 -9.93 9.49
C LEU A 16 -9.42 -8.84 9.89
N ASN A 17 -9.04 -7.58 9.78
CA ASN A 17 -9.95 -6.47 10.05
C ASN A 17 -11.09 -6.49 9.01
N PRO A 18 -12.34 -6.64 9.44
CA PRO A 18 -13.48 -6.77 8.51
C PRO A 18 -13.71 -5.53 7.63
N MET A 19 -13.14 -4.39 7.99
CA MET A 19 -13.18 -3.16 7.19
C MET A 19 -12.68 -3.38 5.77
N HIS A 20 -11.73 -4.30 5.57
CA HIS A 20 -11.09 -4.51 4.27
C HIS A 20 -11.83 -5.52 3.38
N PHE A 21 -12.61 -6.43 3.96
CA PHE A 21 -13.20 -7.51 3.16
C PHE A 21 -14.69 -7.77 3.42
N ASN A 22 -15.26 -7.28 4.50
CA ASN A 22 -16.67 -7.52 4.82
C ASN A 22 -17.49 -6.31 4.37
N GLU A 23 -18.22 -6.48 3.26
CA GLU A 23 -19.00 -5.41 2.67
C GLU A 23 -20.10 -4.90 3.60
N ALA A 24 -20.81 -5.81 4.29
CA ALA A 24 -21.87 -5.44 5.21
C ALA A 24 -21.35 -4.64 6.40
N TYR A 25 -20.19 -5.05 6.93
CA TYR A 25 -19.54 -4.34 8.02
C TYR A 25 -19.08 -2.95 7.57
N ALA A 26 -18.42 -2.87 6.42
CA ALA A 26 -17.87 -1.62 5.91
C ALA A 26 -18.97 -0.59 5.58
N ALA A 27 -20.14 -1.04 5.13
CA ALA A 27 -21.27 -0.17 4.84
C ALA A 27 -21.76 0.59 6.07
N GLU A 28 -21.56 0.03 7.27
CA GLU A 28 -21.96 0.65 8.55
C GLU A 28 -20.88 1.60 9.10
N THR A 29 -19.72 1.68 8.45
CA THR A 29 -18.64 2.55 8.90
C THR A 29 -18.76 3.95 8.28
N GLU A 30 -17.95 4.89 8.79
CA GLU A 30 -17.89 6.25 8.25
C GLU A 30 -17.45 6.30 6.79
N PHE A 31 -16.76 5.27 6.28
CA PHE A 31 -16.31 5.20 4.90
C PHE A 31 -17.38 4.67 3.94
N GLY A 32 -18.39 3.95 4.44
CA GLY A 32 -19.51 3.44 3.64
C GLY A 32 -19.18 2.28 2.72
N GLU A 33 -17.91 1.94 2.54
CA GLU A 33 -17.45 0.83 1.69
C GLU A 33 -16.13 0.27 2.20
N ARG A 34 -15.73 -0.89 1.67
CA ARG A 34 -14.50 -1.57 2.09
C ARG A 34 -13.27 -0.76 1.70
N LEU A 35 -12.35 -0.60 2.67
CA LEU A 35 -11.08 0.06 2.45
C LEU A 35 -10.03 -0.92 1.94
N VAL A 36 -9.15 -0.43 1.08
CA VAL A 36 -7.92 -1.15 0.76
C VAL A 36 -6.99 -1.08 1.97
N ASP A 37 -6.34 -2.21 2.28
CA ASP A 37 -5.35 -2.29 3.37
C ASP A 37 -4.24 -1.27 3.12
N GLY A 38 -3.99 -0.39 4.10
CA GLY A 38 -2.97 0.66 3.97
C GLY A 38 -1.57 0.11 3.71
N THR A 39 -1.21 -1.02 4.31
CA THR A 39 0.09 -1.64 4.06
C THR A 39 0.19 -2.18 2.64
N PHE A 40 -0.92 -2.57 2.02
CA PHE A 40 -0.94 -2.95 0.62
C PHE A 40 -0.63 -1.75 -0.28
N VAL A 41 -1.18 -0.59 0.02
CA VAL A 41 -0.87 0.64 -0.71
C VAL A 41 0.61 0.96 -0.62
N ILE A 42 1.22 0.83 0.56
CA ILE A 42 2.66 1.00 0.76
C ILE A 42 3.44 0.01 -0.10
N ALA A 43 3.07 -1.26 -0.06
CA ALA A 43 3.75 -2.31 -0.82
C ALA A 43 3.69 -2.05 -2.32
N LEU A 44 2.55 -1.59 -2.84
CA LEU A 44 2.39 -1.24 -4.25
C LEU A 44 3.25 -0.04 -4.63
N ALA A 45 3.29 1.00 -3.80
CA ALA A 45 4.11 2.17 -4.07
C ALA A 45 5.60 1.80 -4.14
N VAL A 46 6.07 0.98 -3.20
CA VAL A 46 7.45 0.48 -3.21
C VAL A 46 7.69 -0.38 -4.45
N GLY A 47 6.77 -1.28 -4.79
CA GLY A 47 6.90 -2.14 -5.97
C GLY A 47 6.98 -1.34 -7.26
N MET A 48 6.15 -0.32 -7.42
CA MET A 48 6.15 0.54 -8.60
C MET A 48 7.43 1.37 -8.73
N SER A 49 8.15 1.60 -7.64
CA SER A 49 9.40 2.37 -7.64
C SER A 49 10.64 1.52 -7.93
N VAL A 50 10.52 0.20 -7.99
CA VAL A 50 11.67 -0.72 -8.06
C VAL A 50 12.56 -0.46 -9.27
N ILE A 51 11.99 -0.36 -10.47
CA ILE A 51 12.77 -0.20 -11.69
C ILE A 51 13.57 1.10 -11.67
N ASP A 52 12.97 2.18 -11.19
CA ASP A 52 13.57 3.51 -11.22
C ASP A 52 14.57 3.74 -10.08
N VAL A 53 14.37 3.13 -8.92
CA VAL A 53 15.07 3.49 -7.70
C VAL A 53 15.88 2.35 -7.09
N SER A 54 15.32 1.16 -6.99
CA SER A 54 15.89 0.10 -6.15
C SER A 54 16.16 -1.23 -6.83
N ALA A 55 16.05 -1.32 -8.17
CA ALA A 55 16.24 -2.58 -8.89
C ALA A 55 17.61 -3.24 -8.63
N ASN A 56 18.65 -2.44 -8.36
CA ASN A 56 19.99 -2.93 -8.08
C ASN A 56 20.31 -3.00 -6.59
N ALA A 57 19.37 -2.65 -5.72
CA ALA A 57 19.58 -2.69 -4.28
C ALA A 57 19.53 -4.13 -3.77
N THR A 58 20.41 -4.44 -2.81
CA THR A 58 20.44 -5.75 -2.17
C THR A 58 19.37 -5.87 -1.09
N ALA A 59 19.11 -4.79 -0.38
CA ALA A 59 18.15 -4.77 0.72
C ALA A 59 17.60 -3.37 0.96
N ASN A 60 16.37 -3.32 1.46
CA ASN A 60 15.76 -2.10 1.96
C ASN A 60 16.08 -2.00 3.46
N LEU A 61 16.73 -0.92 3.88
CA LEU A 61 17.12 -0.73 5.26
C LEU A 61 16.04 -0.10 6.13
N GLY A 62 15.07 0.57 5.54
CA GLY A 62 13.98 1.15 6.31
C GLY A 62 13.25 2.28 5.63
N TYR A 63 12.31 2.85 6.38
CA TYR A 63 11.49 3.97 5.98
C TYR A 63 11.52 5.03 7.09
N ASP A 64 11.77 6.29 6.72
CA ASP A 64 11.83 7.36 7.72
C ASP A 64 10.44 7.85 8.11
N ALA A 65 9.56 8.01 7.14
CA ALA A 65 8.20 8.47 7.41
C ALA A 65 7.24 7.95 6.35
N ILE A 66 6.08 7.48 6.80
CA ILE A 66 4.99 7.04 5.94
C ILE A 66 3.71 7.66 6.45
N ARG A 67 2.91 8.23 5.56
CA ARG A 67 1.61 8.81 5.89
C ARG A 67 0.57 8.43 4.86
N HIS A 68 -0.64 8.17 5.34
CA HIS A 68 -1.81 7.95 4.49
C HIS A 68 -2.67 9.21 4.53
N HIS A 69 -2.68 9.96 3.42
CA HIS A 69 -3.41 11.22 3.35
C HIS A 69 -4.89 11.03 3.00
N ALA A 70 -5.23 9.91 2.38
CA ALA A 70 -6.60 9.62 1.97
C ALA A 70 -6.82 8.10 1.94
N PRO A 71 -8.06 7.64 2.15
CA PRO A 71 -8.39 6.22 1.99
C PRO A 71 -8.35 5.81 0.53
N VAL A 72 -8.09 4.52 0.28
CA VAL A 72 -8.14 3.92 -1.05
C VAL A 72 -9.25 2.86 -1.05
N PHE A 73 -10.04 2.84 -2.11
CA PHE A 73 -11.17 1.94 -2.26
C PHE A 73 -10.98 1.04 -3.48
N HIS A 74 -11.76 -0.05 -3.54
CA HIS A 74 -11.78 -0.91 -4.72
C HIS A 74 -12.19 -0.12 -5.95
N GLY A 75 -11.49 -0.33 -7.06
CA GLY A 75 -11.72 0.41 -8.29
C GLY A 75 -10.85 1.64 -8.48
N ASP A 76 -10.19 2.10 -7.42
CA ASP A 76 -9.28 3.24 -7.51
C ASP A 76 -8.03 2.86 -8.32
N THR A 77 -7.49 3.84 -9.04
CA THR A 77 -6.24 3.71 -9.77
C THR A 77 -5.16 4.46 -9.03
N LEU A 78 -4.00 3.82 -8.84
CA LEU A 78 -2.86 4.40 -8.14
C LEU A 78 -1.75 4.74 -9.11
N PHE A 79 -1.15 5.91 -8.92
CA PHE A 79 0.05 6.34 -9.63
C PHE A 79 1.16 6.55 -8.60
N ALA A 80 2.38 6.26 -9.00
CA ALA A 80 3.54 6.45 -8.13
C ALA A 80 4.60 7.28 -8.85
N GLU A 81 5.26 8.15 -8.11
CA GLU A 81 6.41 8.89 -8.57
C GLU A 81 7.46 8.94 -7.47
N SER A 82 8.72 9.05 -7.87
CA SER A 82 9.84 9.02 -6.94
C SER A 82 10.73 10.22 -7.15
N GLU A 83 11.26 10.75 -6.03
CA GLU A 83 12.22 11.83 -6.03
C GLU A 83 13.40 11.44 -5.17
N VAL A 84 14.62 11.53 -5.71
CA VAL A 84 15.83 11.25 -4.95
C VAL A 84 16.19 12.50 -4.14
N LEU A 85 16.04 12.43 -2.82
CA LEU A 85 16.30 13.57 -1.93
C LEU A 85 17.79 13.73 -1.63
N SER A 86 18.49 12.61 -1.44
CA SER A 86 19.93 12.61 -1.20
C SER A 86 20.54 11.27 -1.60
N LYS A 87 21.84 11.30 -1.83
CA LYS A 87 22.59 10.12 -2.25
C LYS A 87 23.99 10.18 -1.66
N ARG A 88 24.43 9.08 -1.07
CA ARG A 88 25.78 8.97 -0.53
C ARG A 88 26.29 7.55 -0.64
N GLU A 89 27.59 7.37 -0.64
CA GLU A 89 28.21 6.05 -0.58
C GLU A 89 28.13 5.50 0.84
N SER A 90 27.83 4.21 0.94
CA SER A 90 27.89 3.49 2.22
C SER A 90 29.34 3.27 2.61
N SER A 91 29.65 3.48 3.87
CA SER A 91 30.97 3.21 4.42
C SER A 91 31.10 1.80 4.97
#